data_12bfa03a3a6c8ffe4b26a4704258105d
#
_entry.id   12bfa03a3a6c8ffe4b26a4704258105d
#
_cell.length_a   1.000
_cell.length_b   1.000
_cell.length_c   1.000
_cell.angle_alpha   90.00
_cell.angle_beta   90.00
_cell.angle_gamma   90.00
#
_symmetry.space_group_name_H-M   'P 1'
#
loop_
_entity.id
_entity.type
_entity.pdbx_description
1 polymer ?
#
loop_
_entity_poly.entity_id
_entity_poly.type
_entity_poly.pdbx_seq_one_letter_code
_entity_poly.pdbx_strand_id
1 'polypeptide(L)'
;VSGSLTALQEQGYEIDLLDIRQDGTVDSFYESEEFKKDANTYYEMYQAGLIDPDILNRDSQKKYDDAKFGAMLPSQTFDPATGVTMQENGVEGAEVKWVEAFGDDIPDMIYTYVQNLNAISATSEDPESGLKFLNWLYASEENHDLFHYGIEGTHYTKTGDHRIEQVKGDDGNPLYNMDTWMTGYLPYMAYASNVPDDQIDYMTYKSENYVISPAAGFIFDSSNVQSELTNLQTEIISSIYPIKVGMVSYEDNIDAAIEKLKAAGLDKYMEEYRTQFKAYLDANPDVLEIAKGTTEG
;
A
#
# COMPACT_ATOMS: atom_id res chain seq x y z
N VAL A 1 -19.18 7.40 5.40
CA VAL A 1 -17.81 6.92 5.64
C VAL A 1 -16.89 7.93 4.97
N SER A 2 -16.20 8.77 5.75
CA SER A 2 -15.12 9.59 5.24
C SER A 2 -13.89 8.71 5.11
N GLY A 3 -13.69 8.12 3.95
CA GLY A 3 -12.44 7.47 3.63
C GLY A 3 -11.46 8.53 3.17
N SER A 4 -10.51 8.92 4.02
CA SER A 4 -9.37 9.68 3.54
C SER A 4 -8.50 8.75 2.70
N LEU A 5 -8.42 9.04 1.42
CA LEU A 5 -7.52 8.36 0.51
C LEU A 5 -6.29 9.19 0.33
N THR A 6 -5.19 8.55 0.55
CA THR A 6 -3.89 9.09 0.24
C THR A 6 -3.56 8.83 -1.24
N ALA A 7 -4.18 9.60 -2.13
CA ALA A 7 -4.00 9.45 -3.58
C ALA A 7 -2.55 9.54 -4.05
N LEU A 8 -1.63 10.02 -3.21
CA LEU A 8 -0.22 10.10 -3.55
C LEU A 8 0.56 8.80 -3.27
N GLN A 9 0.06 7.93 -2.40
CA GLN A 9 0.56 6.55 -2.32
C GLN A 9 0.38 5.82 -3.66
N GLU A 10 -0.71 6.11 -4.36
CA GLU A 10 -1.05 5.52 -5.66
C GLU A 10 -0.02 5.85 -6.75
N GLN A 11 0.69 6.96 -6.63
CA GLN A 11 1.68 7.41 -7.61
C GLN A 11 3.12 7.08 -7.21
N GLY A 12 3.33 6.26 -6.18
CA GLY A 12 4.66 5.90 -5.67
C GLY A 12 5.33 7.01 -4.87
N TYR A 13 4.59 8.05 -4.47
CA TYR A 13 5.05 9.09 -3.58
C TYR A 13 4.54 8.82 -2.16
N GLU A 14 5.44 8.72 -1.20
CA GLU A 14 5.11 8.49 0.22
C GLU A 14 4.58 9.77 0.90
N ILE A 15 3.58 10.45 0.32
CA ILE A 15 2.98 11.63 0.94
C ILE A 15 1.47 11.55 0.95
N ASP A 16 0.93 11.50 2.17
CA ASP A 16 -0.51 11.46 2.47
C ASP A 16 -1.08 12.90 2.44
N LEU A 17 -1.08 13.56 1.28
CA LEU A 17 -1.44 14.98 1.21
C LEU A 17 -2.94 15.21 0.97
N LEU A 18 -3.59 14.31 0.23
CA LEU A 18 -4.93 14.54 -0.30
C LEU A 18 -6.00 13.75 0.46
N ASP A 19 -7.08 14.43 0.81
CA ASP A 19 -8.36 13.83 1.21
C ASP A 19 -9.31 13.90 0.02
N ILE A 20 -9.55 12.74 -0.60
CA ILE A 20 -10.47 12.62 -1.74
C ILE A 20 -11.74 11.92 -1.27
N ARG A 21 -12.84 12.66 -1.28
CA ARG A 21 -14.13 12.18 -0.76
C ARG A 21 -14.96 11.55 -1.88
N GLN A 22 -15.92 10.72 -1.50
CA GLN A 22 -16.80 10.01 -2.43
C GLN A 22 -17.69 10.96 -3.27
N ASP A 23 -17.88 12.20 -2.85
CA ASP A 23 -18.59 13.23 -3.61
C ASP A 23 -17.68 13.95 -4.64
N GLY A 24 -16.41 13.58 -4.72
CA GLY A 24 -15.43 14.19 -5.60
C GLY A 24 -14.74 15.44 -5.02
N THR A 25 -15.01 15.78 -3.76
CA THR A 25 -14.29 16.87 -3.08
C THR A 25 -12.86 16.44 -2.79
N VAL A 26 -11.91 17.37 -3.00
CA VAL A 26 -10.48 17.15 -2.73
C VAL A 26 -9.98 18.26 -1.82
N ASP A 27 -9.53 17.88 -0.63
CA ASP A 27 -8.99 18.78 0.38
C ASP A 27 -7.59 18.31 0.86
N SER A 28 -6.92 19.14 1.67
CA SER A 28 -5.69 18.72 2.34
C SER A 28 -6.02 17.75 3.48
N PHE A 29 -5.45 16.57 3.47
CA PHE A 29 -5.62 15.59 4.55
C PHE A 29 -5.14 16.13 5.90
N TYR A 30 -4.07 16.92 5.91
CA TYR A 30 -3.50 17.45 7.15
C TYR A 30 -4.35 18.51 7.85
N GLU A 31 -5.36 19.06 7.16
CA GLU A 31 -6.35 19.99 7.71
C GLU A 31 -7.66 19.26 8.08
N SER A 32 -7.73 17.92 7.96
CA SER A 32 -8.92 17.13 8.29
C SER A 32 -9.05 16.79 9.78
N GLU A 33 -10.28 16.55 10.23
CA GLU A 33 -10.56 16.08 11.59
C GLU A 33 -10.02 14.64 11.79
N GLU A 34 -9.96 13.85 10.71
CA GLU A 34 -9.40 12.51 10.71
C GLU A 34 -7.90 12.54 11.03
N PHE A 35 -7.14 13.37 10.33
CA PHE A 35 -5.71 13.54 10.64
C PHE A 35 -5.48 14.04 12.06
N LYS A 36 -6.27 15.01 12.53
CA LYS A 36 -6.21 15.51 13.90
C LYS A 36 -6.42 14.39 14.91
N LYS A 37 -7.46 13.58 14.71
CA LYS A 37 -7.77 12.44 15.57
C LYS A 37 -6.63 11.43 15.61
N ASP A 38 -6.10 11.07 14.45
CA ASP A 38 -5.00 10.11 14.33
C ASP A 38 -3.74 10.65 14.99
N ALA A 39 -3.35 11.88 14.69
CA ALA A 39 -2.17 12.52 15.27
C ALA A 39 -2.25 12.60 16.80
N ASN A 40 -3.42 12.92 17.37
CA ASN A 40 -3.62 12.92 18.81
C ASN A 40 -3.52 11.51 19.40
N THR A 41 -4.08 10.50 18.74
CA THR A 41 -3.96 9.11 19.17
C THR A 41 -2.48 8.67 19.19
N TYR A 42 -1.74 8.96 18.12
CA TYR A 42 -0.31 8.65 18.06
C TYR A 42 0.51 9.44 19.09
N TYR A 43 0.13 10.70 19.35
CA TYR A 43 0.77 11.50 20.38
C TYR A 43 0.60 10.87 21.78
N GLU A 44 -0.62 10.45 22.13
CA GLU A 44 -0.88 9.75 23.39
C GLU A 44 -0.09 8.44 23.48
N MET A 45 -0.04 7.65 22.40
CA MET A 45 0.75 6.42 22.34
C MET A 45 2.25 6.69 22.50
N TYR A 46 2.78 7.75 21.87
CA TYR A 46 4.18 8.13 21.99
C TYR A 46 4.52 8.55 23.43
N GLN A 47 3.67 9.39 24.05
CA GLN A 47 3.85 9.79 25.46
C GLN A 47 3.76 8.61 26.43
N ALA A 48 2.97 7.60 26.11
CA ALA A 48 2.87 6.36 26.89
C ALA A 48 4.05 5.40 26.67
N GLY A 49 4.98 5.72 25.77
CA GLY A 49 6.12 4.85 25.43
C GLY A 49 5.74 3.62 24.60
N LEU A 50 4.60 3.65 23.94
CA LEU A 50 4.12 2.57 23.08
C LEU A 50 4.68 2.67 21.65
N ILE A 51 5.18 3.85 21.26
CA ILE A 51 5.84 4.08 19.97
C ILE A 51 7.34 4.19 20.21
N ASP A 52 8.12 3.60 19.31
CA ASP A 52 9.57 3.68 19.35
C ASP A 52 10.03 5.15 19.34
N PRO A 53 10.78 5.63 20.32
CA PRO A 53 11.28 7.01 20.34
C PRO A 53 12.19 7.33 19.14
N ASP A 54 12.75 6.31 18.50
CA ASP A 54 13.60 6.42 17.31
C ASP A 54 12.85 6.07 16.01
N ILE A 55 11.53 6.31 15.98
CA ILE A 55 10.64 5.95 14.85
C ILE A 55 11.04 6.61 13.52
N LEU A 56 11.75 7.74 13.56
CA LEU A 56 12.26 8.40 12.36
C LEU A 56 13.47 7.69 11.75
N ASN A 57 14.10 6.80 12.50
CA ASN A 57 15.21 5.99 11.99
C ASN A 57 14.66 4.76 11.26
N ARG A 58 14.97 4.64 9.97
CA ARG A 58 14.43 3.60 9.07
C ARG A 58 14.96 2.17 9.34
N ASP A 59 15.72 1.91 10.39
CA ASP A 59 16.14 0.56 10.78
C ASP A 59 15.03 -0.21 11.53
N SER A 60 13.80 -0.07 11.02
CA SER A 60 12.61 -0.68 11.61
C SER A 60 12.60 -2.21 11.44
N GLN A 61 13.12 -2.73 10.32
CA GLN A 61 13.12 -4.16 10.05
C GLN A 61 13.91 -4.93 11.10
N LYS A 62 15.14 -4.48 11.41
CA LYS A 62 15.95 -5.13 12.45
C LYS A 62 15.28 -5.11 13.82
N LYS A 63 14.62 -4.01 14.19
CA LYS A 63 13.90 -3.91 15.46
C LYS A 63 12.70 -4.87 15.50
N TYR A 64 12.04 -5.06 14.36
CA TYR A 64 10.96 -6.03 14.21
C TYR A 64 11.47 -7.47 14.33
N ASP A 65 12.53 -7.81 13.62
CA ASP A 65 13.16 -9.13 13.67
C ASP A 65 13.69 -9.49 15.09
N ASP A 66 14.10 -8.47 15.85
CA ASP A 66 14.51 -8.60 17.25
C ASP A 66 13.29 -8.62 18.22
N ALA A 67 12.06 -8.62 17.72
CA ALA A 67 10.79 -8.57 18.48
C ALA A 67 10.72 -7.43 19.50
N LYS A 68 11.24 -6.26 19.12
CA LYS A 68 11.18 -5.04 19.97
C LYS A 68 9.87 -4.28 19.85
N PHE A 69 9.00 -4.72 18.92
CA PHE A 69 7.65 -4.20 18.76
C PHE A 69 6.62 -5.28 19.10
N GLY A 70 5.53 -4.89 19.75
CA GLY A 70 4.39 -5.76 20.00
C GLY A 70 3.45 -5.86 18.81
N ALA A 71 3.41 -4.83 17.97
CA ALA A 71 2.63 -4.78 16.73
C ALA A 71 3.33 -3.93 15.68
N MET A 72 3.09 -4.23 14.43
CA MET A 72 3.46 -3.41 13.28
C MET A 72 2.21 -3.24 12.42
N LEU A 73 2.00 -2.05 11.87
CA LEU A 73 1.01 -1.82 10.83
C LEU A 73 1.70 -2.13 9.50
N PRO A 74 1.63 -3.36 9.00
CA PRO A 74 2.28 -3.70 7.76
C PRO A 74 1.44 -3.20 6.60
N SER A 75 2.12 -2.99 5.53
CA SER A 75 1.53 -3.21 4.22
C SER A 75 0.99 -4.65 4.12
N GLN A 76 0.25 -4.92 3.11
CA GLN A 76 -0.55 -6.11 2.78
C GLN A 76 0.14 -7.49 2.91
N THR A 77 1.41 -7.58 3.28
CA THR A 77 2.13 -8.85 3.31
C THR A 77 2.57 -9.20 4.73
N PHE A 78 1.99 -10.27 5.22
CA PHE A 78 2.41 -10.95 6.42
C PHE A 78 3.19 -12.21 6.00
N ASP A 79 4.40 -12.39 6.55
CA ASP A 79 5.14 -13.63 6.43
C ASP A 79 5.09 -14.40 7.75
N PRO A 80 4.40 -15.55 7.79
CA PRO A 80 4.36 -16.39 8.99
C PRO A 80 5.75 -16.86 9.45
N ALA A 81 6.74 -16.91 8.54
CA ALA A 81 8.11 -17.26 8.88
C ALA A 81 8.80 -16.22 9.79
N THR A 82 8.26 -15.01 9.89
CA THR A 82 8.81 -13.98 10.79
C THR A 82 8.86 -14.44 12.23
N GLY A 83 7.84 -15.16 12.72
CA GLY A 83 7.85 -15.74 14.06
C GLY A 83 8.99 -16.75 14.26
N VAL A 84 9.31 -17.54 13.25
CA VAL A 84 10.45 -18.47 13.26
C VAL A 84 11.76 -17.70 13.32
N THR A 85 11.91 -16.68 12.48
CA THR A 85 13.11 -15.80 12.49
C THR A 85 13.32 -15.14 13.86
N MET A 86 12.25 -14.68 14.50
CA MET A 86 12.32 -14.14 15.87
C MET A 86 12.80 -15.17 16.87
N GLN A 87 12.33 -16.42 16.79
CA GLN A 87 12.78 -17.51 17.66
C GLN A 87 14.27 -17.84 17.42
N GLU A 88 14.71 -17.88 16.18
CA GLU A 88 16.12 -18.07 15.81
C GLU A 88 17.01 -16.93 16.34
N ASN A 89 16.48 -15.72 16.40
CA ASN A 89 17.13 -14.55 17.00
C ASN A 89 17.07 -14.54 18.55
N GLY A 90 16.54 -15.60 19.18
CA GLY A 90 16.57 -15.81 20.62
C GLY A 90 15.31 -15.32 21.37
N VAL A 91 14.24 -15.02 20.66
CA VAL A 91 12.94 -14.66 21.26
C VAL A 91 12.11 -15.93 21.42
N GLU A 92 12.31 -16.62 22.56
CA GLU A 92 11.66 -17.90 22.85
C GLU A 92 10.13 -17.78 22.78
N GLY A 93 9.50 -18.66 21.96
CA GLY A 93 8.04 -18.74 21.82
C GLY A 93 7.43 -17.58 21.04
N ALA A 94 8.24 -16.80 20.29
CA ALA A 94 7.71 -15.73 19.43
C ALA A 94 6.72 -16.30 18.41
N GLU A 95 5.58 -15.67 18.30
CA GLU A 95 4.53 -15.98 17.36
C GLU A 95 4.04 -14.67 16.73
N VAL A 96 3.94 -14.63 15.41
CA VAL A 96 3.39 -13.47 14.70
C VAL A 96 2.05 -13.88 14.13
N LYS A 97 1.03 -13.05 14.38
CA LYS A 97 -0.33 -13.26 13.88
C LYS A 97 -0.75 -12.07 13.04
N TRP A 98 -1.41 -12.36 11.96
CA TRP A 98 -2.14 -11.37 11.20
C TRP A 98 -3.47 -11.06 11.90
N VAL A 99 -3.82 -9.78 11.94
CA VAL A 99 -5.09 -9.32 12.53
C VAL A 99 -5.62 -8.21 11.64
N GLU A 100 -6.84 -8.36 11.16
CA GLU A 100 -7.55 -7.30 10.48
C GLU A 100 -7.90 -6.17 11.46
N ALA A 101 -7.48 -4.92 11.14
CA ALA A 101 -7.56 -3.83 12.09
C ALA A 101 -8.97 -3.23 12.23
N PHE A 102 -9.81 -3.32 11.20
CA PHE A 102 -11.05 -2.55 11.11
C PHE A 102 -12.32 -3.41 11.16
N GLY A 103 -12.25 -4.70 10.88
CA GLY A 103 -13.41 -5.59 10.85
C GLY A 103 -14.45 -5.25 9.76
N ASP A 104 -15.49 -6.06 9.67
CA ASP A 104 -16.50 -6.02 8.60
C ASP A 104 -17.38 -4.74 8.57
N ASP A 105 -17.38 -3.96 9.63
CA ASP A 105 -18.21 -2.73 9.74
C ASP A 105 -17.65 -1.56 8.92
N ILE A 106 -16.37 -1.64 8.52
CA ILE A 106 -15.70 -0.62 7.71
C ILE A 106 -15.43 -1.21 6.33
N PRO A 107 -16.00 -0.64 5.26
CA PRO A 107 -15.79 -1.17 3.93
C PRO A 107 -14.33 -1.03 3.49
N ASP A 108 -13.83 -2.05 2.81
CA ASP A 108 -12.56 -1.97 2.10
C ASP A 108 -12.63 -0.91 1.01
N MET A 109 -11.52 -0.24 0.73
CA MET A 109 -11.50 0.77 -0.30
C MET A 109 -10.62 0.36 -1.48
N ILE A 110 -11.25 0.33 -2.65
CA ILE A 110 -10.53 0.22 -3.93
C ILE A 110 -10.11 1.63 -4.34
N TYR A 111 -8.84 1.95 -4.18
CA TYR A 111 -8.29 3.27 -4.48
C TYR A 111 -7.63 3.34 -5.87
N THR A 112 -7.31 2.20 -6.48
CA THR A 112 -6.80 2.11 -7.86
C THR A 112 -7.24 0.81 -8.51
N TYR A 113 -7.48 0.86 -9.81
CA TYR A 113 -7.76 -0.35 -10.60
C TYR A 113 -6.49 -1.05 -11.08
N VAL A 114 -5.33 -0.36 -11.04
CA VAL A 114 -4.07 -0.87 -11.56
C VAL A 114 -2.93 -0.45 -10.65
N GLN A 115 -2.33 -1.41 -9.97
CA GLN A 115 -1.17 -1.17 -9.10
C GLN A 115 0.16 -1.39 -9.82
N ASN A 116 0.25 -2.44 -10.64
CA ASN A 116 1.47 -2.79 -11.36
C ASN A 116 1.19 -2.88 -12.87
N LEU A 117 2.06 -2.28 -13.65
CA LEU A 117 1.93 -2.23 -15.10
C LEU A 117 3.15 -2.88 -15.76
N ASN A 118 2.89 -3.75 -16.71
CA ASN A 118 3.91 -4.26 -17.60
C ASN A 118 3.84 -3.49 -18.92
N ALA A 119 4.96 -2.93 -19.35
CA ALA A 119 5.04 -2.15 -20.57
C ALA A 119 6.16 -2.64 -21.48
N ILE A 120 5.92 -2.54 -22.80
CA ILE A 120 6.93 -2.78 -23.80
C ILE A 120 7.46 -1.42 -24.28
N SER A 121 8.77 -1.23 -24.22
CA SER A 121 9.38 0.05 -24.64
C SER A 121 9.03 0.36 -26.09
N ALA A 122 8.69 1.62 -26.39
CA ALA A 122 8.49 2.12 -27.75
C ALA A 122 9.77 2.04 -28.61
N THR A 123 10.94 1.89 -27.98
CA THR A 123 12.24 1.72 -28.65
C THR A 123 12.69 0.26 -28.72
N SER A 124 11.80 -0.70 -28.37
CA SER A 124 12.12 -2.12 -28.48
C SER A 124 12.35 -2.49 -29.96
N GLU A 125 13.41 -3.24 -30.24
CA GLU A 125 13.68 -3.78 -31.59
C GLU A 125 12.72 -4.95 -31.94
N ASP A 126 12.14 -5.61 -30.92
CA ASP A 126 11.19 -6.71 -31.11
C ASP A 126 10.02 -6.64 -30.09
N PRO A 127 9.12 -5.68 -30.26
CA PRO A 127 7.96 -5.54 -29.36
C PRO A 127 6.99 -6.72 -29.45
N GLU A 128 6.95 -7.42 -30.59
CA GLU A 128 6.08 -8.58 -30.79
C GLU A 128 6.48 -9.76 -29.91
N SER A 129 7.77 -10.04 -29.76
CA SER A 129 8.25 -11.08 -28.83
C SER A 129 7.97 -10.73 -27.36
N GLY A 130 8.08 -9.47 -26.99
CA GLY A 130 7.67 -9.00 -25.66
C GLY A 130 6.18 -9.29 -25.39
N LEU A 131 5.32 -8.97 -26.35
CA LEU A 131 3.88 -9.23 -26.23
C LEU A 131 3.56 -10.74 -26.22
N LYS A 132 4.26 -11.55 -27.03
CA LYS A 132 4.14 -13.02 -27.01
C LYS A 132 4.52 -13.59 -25.64
N PHE A 133 5.56 -13.05 -24.99
CA PHE A 133 5.97 -13.48 -23.68
C PHE A 133 4.86 -13.18 -22.62
N LEU A 134 4.30 -11.98 -22.62
CA LEU A 134 3.21 -11.65 -21.71
C LEU A 134 1.97 -12.53 -21.97
N ASN A 135 1.61 -12.74 -23.23
CA ASN A 135 0.51 -13.65 -23.56
C ASN A 135 0.77 -15.08 -23.10
N TRP A 136 2.01 -15.58 -23.23
CA TRP A 136 2.38 -16.89 -22.72
C TRP A 136 2.28 -16.95 -21.20
N LEU A 137 2.80 -15.94 -20.49
CA LEU A 137 2.80 -15.88 -19.03
C LEU A 137 1.37 -15.97 -18.45
N TYR A 138 0.42 -15.29 -19.07
CA TYR A 138 -0.98 -15.24 -18.58
C TYR A 138 -1.91 -16.25 -19.23
N ALA A 139 -1.40 -17.14 -20.12
CA ALA A 139 -2.22 -18.10 -20.83
C ALA A 139 -2.69 -19.27 -19.97
N SER A 140 -1.94 -19.64 -18.93
CA SER A 140 -2.29 -20.74 -18.03
C SER A 140 -1.57 -20.60 -16.68
N GLU A 141 -2.13 -21.24 -15.66
CA GLU A 141 -1.49 -21.37 -14.34
C GLU A 141 -0.10 -22.05 -14.44
N GLU A 142 0.04 -23.07 -15.30
CA GLU A 142 1.32 -23.77 -15.49
C GLU A 142 2.42 -22.84 -15.98
N ASN A 143 2.11 -21.93 -16.92
CA ASN A 143 3.08 -20.95 -17.41
C ASN A 143 3.42 -19.92 -16.32
N HIS A 144 2.41 -19.47 -15.58
CA HIS A 144 2.56 -18.56 -14.46
C HIS A 144 3.45 -19.19 -13.37
N ASP A 145 3.16 -20.42 -12.96
CA ASP A 145 3.90 -21.15 -11.95
C ASP A 145 5.36 -21.38 -12.38
N LEU A 146 5.55 -21.78 -13.65
CA LEU A 146 6.91 -21.98 -14.20
C LEU A 146 7.73 -20.69 -14.13
N PHE A 147 7.12 -19.54 -14.38
CA PHE A 147 7.82 -18.27 -14.37
C PHE A 147 8.06 -17.76 -12.94
N HIS A 148 7.08 -17.90 -12.04
CA HIS A 148 7.18 -17.35 -10.68
C HIS A 148 7.80 -18.29 -9.67
N TYR A 149 7.51 -19.59 -9.76
CA TYR A 149 7.95 -20.58 -8.77
C TYR A 149 8.95 -21.57 -9.33
N GLY A 150 9.14 -21.64 -10.66
CA GLY A 150 10.07 -22.53 -11.32
C GLY A 150 9.49 -23.92 -11.61
N ILE A 151 10.29 -24.96 -11.46
CA ILE A 151 9.92 -26.34 -11.82
C ILE A 151 9.42 -27.07 -10.59
N GLU A 152 8.17 -27.57 -10.65
CA GLU A 152 7.59 -28.40 -9.60
C GLU A 152 8.45 -29.65 -9.32
N GLY A 153 8.59 -29.97 -8.04
CA GLY A 153 9.46 -31.05 -7.58
C GLY A 153 10.94 -30.70 -7.51
N THR A 154 11.35 -29.56 -8.07
CA THR A 154 12.75 -29.09 -8.04
C THR A 154 12.87 -27.79 -7.23
N HIS A 155 12.04 -26.82 -7.50
CA HIS A 155 12.09 -25.48 -6.91
C HIS A 155 10.95 -25.27 -5.90
N TYR A 156 9.84 -25.98 -6.07
CA TYR A 156 8.70 -25.97 -5.17
C TYR A 156 7.94 -27.30 -5.22
N THR A 157 7.06 -27.53 -4.25
CA THR A 157 6.07 -28.61 -4.25
C THR A 157 4.69 -28.04 -4.00
N LYS A 158 3.67 -28.53 -4.72
CA LYS A 158 2.27 -28.20 -4.42
C LYS A 158 1.82 -28.93 -3.16
N THR A 159 1.26 -28.22 -2.19
CA THR A 159 0.78 -28.76 -0.92
C THR A 159 -0.74 -28.69 -0.80
N GLY A 160 -1.41 -28.03 -1.72
CA GLY A 160 -2.85 -27.85 -1.80
C GLY A 160 -3.26 -27.00 -2.98
N ASP A 161 -4.54 -26.65 -3.06
CA ASP A 161 -5.05 -25.72 -4.04
C ASP A 161 -4.50 -24.32 -3.76
N HIS A 162 -3.82 -23.74 -4.76
CA HIS A 162 -3.08 -22.48 -4.60
C HIS A 162 -2.13 -22.43 -3.38
N ARG A 163 -1.54 -23.60 -3.02
CA ARG A 163 -0.61 -23.75 -1.89
C ARG A 163 0.68 -24.40 -2.34
N ILE A 164 1.79 -23.79 -1.99
CA ILE A 164 3.12 -24.29 -2.31
C ILE A 164 4.05 -24.24 -1.11
N GLU A 165 5.06 -25.08 -1.17
CA GLU A 165 6.24 -25.04 -0.30
C GLU A 165 7.48 -24.92 -1.19
N GLN A 166 8.27 -23.85 -0.98
CA GLN A 166 9.48 -23.61 -1.75
C GLN A 166 10.63 -24.50 -1.27
N VAL A 167 11.37 -25.08 -2.19
CA VAL A 167 12.61 -25.81 -1.88
C VAL A 167 13.72 -24.81 -1.62
N LYS A 168 14.33 -24.92 -0.44
CA LYS A 168 15.41 -24.03 0.01
C LYS A 168 16.78 -24.66 -0.19
N GLY A 169 17.76 -23.81 -0.49
CA GLY A 169 19.16 -24.18 -0.51
C GLY A 169 19.78 -24.29 0.90
N ASP A 170 21.06 -24.62 0.96
CA ASP A 170 21.81 -24.71 2.22
C ASP A 170 21.93 -23.38 2.97
N ASP A 171 21.72 -22.27 2.28
CA ASP A 171 21.70 -20.90 2.83
C ASP A 171 20.32 -20.47 3.38
N GLY A 172 19.31 -21.38 3.29
CA GLY A 172 17.94 -21.12 3.73
C GLY A 172 17.08 -20.32 2.74
N ASN A 173 17.64 -19.85 1.63
CA ASN A 173 16.91 -19.12 0.61
C ASN A 173 16.23 -20.08 -0.39
N PRO A 174 15.09 -19.68 -0.99
CA PRO A 174 14.50 -20.46 -2.08
C PRO A 174 15.49 -20.67 -3.22
N LEU A 175 15.51 -21.88 -3.79
CA LEU A 175 16.35 -22.19 -4.96
C LEU A 175 15.96 -21.39 -6.19
N TYR A 176 14.68 -20.99 -6.27
CA TYR A 176 14.14 -20.13 -7.30
C TYR A 176 12.98 -19.33 -6.74
N ASN A 177 12.94 -18.04 -7.05
CA ASN A 177 11.81 -17.15 -6.73
C ASN A 177 11.80 -15.98 -7.71
N MET A 178 10.62 -15.71 -8.27
CA MET A 178 10.34 -14.48 -8.99
C MET A 178 9.17 -13.80 -8.29
N ASP A 179 9.38 -12.56 -7.86
CA ASP A 179 8.39 -11.83 -7.08
C ASP A 179 7.07 -11.67 -7.86
N THR A 180 6.00 -12.23 -7.30
CA THR A 180 4.67 -12.20 -7.93
C THR A 180 4.05 -10.81 -7.96
N TRP A 181 4.49 -9.88 -7.12
CA TRP A 181 3.99 -8.51 -7.12
C TRP A 181 4.27 -7.76 -8.41
N MET A 182 5.30 -8.16 -9.20
CA MET A 182 5.65 -7.50 -10.45
C MET A 182 4.79 -7.92 -11.63
N THR A 183 4.52 -9.21 -11.77
CA THR A 183 3.86 -9.80 -12.95
C THR A 183 2.84 -10.87 -12.60
N GLY A 184 2.54 -11.07 -11.32
CA GLY A 184 1.58 -12.07 -10.87
C GLY A 184 0.16 -11.78 -11.35
N TYR A 185 -0.63 -12.85 -11.43
CA TYR A 185 -2.04 -12.80 -11.74
C TYR A 185 -2.80 -13.46 -10.60
N LEU A 186 -3.58 -12.70 -9.85
CA LEU A 186 -4.24 -13.17 -8.62
C LEU A 186 -4.92 -14.54 -8.75
N PRO A 187 -5.67 -14.83 -9.84
CA PRO A 187 -6.29 -16.16 -10.00
C PRO A 187 -5.33 -17.33 -10.13
N TYR A 188 -4.05 -17.09 -10.44
CA TYR A 188 -3.02 -18.13 -10.55
C TYR A 188 -2.02 -18.11 -9.39
N MET A 189 -2.08 -17.10 -8.53
CA MET A 189 -1.12 -16.98 -7.42
C MET A 189 -1.27 -18.14 -6.43
N ALA A 190 -0.12 -18.69 -6.04
CA ALA A 190 -0.03 -19.63 -4.94
C ALA A 190 0.67 -19.00 -3.73
N TYR A 191 0.28 -19.45 -2.56
CA TYR A 191 0.72 -18.93 -1.27
C TYR A 191 1.47 -20.01 -0.50
N ALA A 192 2.37 -19.61 0.39
CA ALA A 192 3.01 -20.57 1.28
C ALA A 192 1.95 -21.32 2.12
N SER A 193 2.20 -22.61 2.38
CA SER A 193 1.25 -23.50 3.06
C SER A 193 0.86 -23.05 4.46
N ASN A 194 1.65 -22.19 5.09
CA ASN A 194 1.40 -21.63 6.43
C ASN A 194 0.70 -20.26 6.44
N VAL A 195 0.39 -19.66 5.29
CA VAL A 195 -0.40 -18.42 5.23
C VAL A 195 -1.86 -18.74 5.57
N PRO A 196 -2.51 -18.04 6.52
CA PRO A 196 -3.90 -18.26 6.89
C PRO A 196 -4.87 -18.01 5.72
N ASP A 197 -5.99 -18.76 5.68
CA ASP A 197 -6.98 -18.63 4.59
C ASP A 197 -7.68 -17.26 4.62
N ASP A 198 -8.00 -16.73 5.79
CA ASP A 198 -8.60 -15.40 5.98
C ASP A 198 -7.70 -14.28 5.44
N GLN A 199 -6.40 -14.42 5.60
CA GLN A 199 -5.45 -13.48 5.00
C GLN A 199 -5.44 -13.57 3.47
N ILE A 200 -5.53 -14.78 2.91
CA ILE A 200 -5.61 -14.95 1.44
C ILE A 200 -6.91 -14.34 0.91
N ASP A 201 -8.02 -14.57 1.61
CA ASP A 201 -9.31 -14.00 1.24
C ASP A 201 -9.28 -12.47 1.25
N TYR A 202 -8.65 -11.87 2.24
CA TYR A 202 -8.38 -10.43 2.28
C TYR A 202 -7.50 -9.96 1.10
N MET A 203 -6.36 -10.60 0.88
CA MET A 203 -5.43 -10.22 -0.20
C MET A 203 -6.02 -10.42 -1.61
N THR A 204 -6.98 -11.32 -1.76
CA THR A 204 -7.65 -11.59 -3.05
C THR A 204 -8.95 -10.81 -3.23
N TYR A 205 -9.22 -9.83 -2.35
CA TYR A 205 -10.39 -8.95 -2.43
C TYR A 205 -11.72 -9.71 -2.45
N LYS A 206 -11.82 -10.77 -1.66
CA LYS A 206 -13.08 -11.53 -1.54
C LYS A 206 -14.14 -10.86 -0.68
N SER A 207 -13.81 -9.72 -0.05
CA SER A 207 -14.81 -8.91 0.65
C SER A 207 -15.85 -8.39 -0.34
N GLU A 208 -17.11 -8.58 0.00
CA GLU A 208 -18.25 -7.99 -0.73
C GLU A 208 -18.56 -6.57 -0.22
N ASN A 209 -17.96 -6.16 0.91
CA ASN A 209 -18.15 -4.88 1.53
C ASN A 209 -17.00 -3.93 1.12
N TYR A 210 -17.12 -3.31 -0.05
CA TYR A 210 -16.12 -2.35 -0.52
C TYR A 210 -16.75 -1.09 -1.11
N VAL A 211 -15.97 -0.03 -1.09
CA VAL A 211 -16.24 1.24 -1.80
C VAL A 211 -15.12 1.51 -2.79
N ILE A 212 -15.44 2.23 -3.86
CA ILE A 212 -14.45 2.58 -4.88
C ILE A 212 -14.15 4.07 -4.75
N SER A 213 -12.86 4.41 -4.75
CA SER A 213 -12.46 5.82 -4.79
C SER A 213 -12.88 6.47 -6.10
N PRO A 214 -13.40 7.71 -6.05
CA PRO A 214 -13.60 8.49 -7.27
C PRO A 214 -12.32 8.71 -8.08
N ALA A 215 -11.17 8.57 -7.46
CA ALA A 215 -9.86 8.71 -8.10
C ALA A 215 -9.29 7.39 -8.63
N ALA A 216 -9.97 6.24 -8.45
CA ALA A 216 -9.40 4.93 -8.78
C ALA A 216 -8.93 4.76 -10.24
N GLY A 217 -9.53 5.49 -11.19
CA GLY A 217 -9.12 5.52 -12.61
C GLY A 217 -8.45 6.83 -13.04
N PHE A 218 -8.19 7.75 -12.10
CA PHE A 218 -7.59 9.04 -12.38
C PHE A 218 -6.06 8.96 -12.35
N ILE A 219 -5.41 9.59 -13.33
CA ILE A 219 -3.95 9.72 -13.36
C ILE A 219 -3.62 11.21 -13.35
N PHE A 220 -2.98 11.66 -12.28
CA PHE A 220 -2.55 13.04 -12.16
C PHE A 220 -1.25 13.30 -12.92
N ASP A 221 -1.23 14.31 -13.79
CA ASP A 221 -0.01 14.80 -14.43
C ASP A 221 0.62 15.92 -13.59
N SER A 222 1.67 15.59 -12.87
CA SER A 222 2.40 16.53 -12.00
C SER A 222 3.35 17.46 -12.74
N SER A 223 3.48 17.39 -14.07
CA SER A 223 4.48 18.14 -14.85
C SER A 223 4.45 19.66 -14.59
N ASN A 224 3.27 20.23 -14.40
CA ASN A 224 3.08 21.67 -14.14
C ASN A 224 3.44 22.10 -12.70
N VAL A 225 3.54 21.14 -11.78
CA VAL A 225 3.75 21.36 -10.33
C VAL A 225 4.84 20.48 -9.74
N GLN A 226 5.76 20.02 -10.57
CA GLN A 226 6.85 19.12 -10.16
C GLN A 226 7.76 19.73 -9.10
N SER A 227 8.01 21.05 -9.20
CA SER A 227 8.81 21.75 -8.19
C SER A 227 8.09 21.85 -6.86
N GLU A 228 6.80 22.17 -6.88
CA GLU A 228 5.95 22.23 -5.70
C GLU A 228 5.85 20.84 -5.04
N LEU A 229 5.65 19.79 -5.83
CA LEU A 229 5.62 18.42 -5.33
C LEU A 229 6.91 18.05 -4.59
N THR A 230 8.08 18.34 -5.16
CA THR A 230 9.37 18.05 -4.53
C THR A 230 9.56 18.85 -3.23
N ASN A 231 9.17 20.12 -3.22
CA ASN A 231 9.25 20.96 -2.03
C ASN A 231 8.28 20.47 -0.93
N LEU A 232 7.05 20.11 -1.32
CA LEU A 232 6.05 19.55 -0.41
C LEU A 232 6.53 18.25 0.22
N GLN A 233 7.11 17.32 -0.56
CA GLN A 233 7.68 16.08 -0.02
C GLN A 233 8.70 16.37 1.08
N THR A 234 9.61 17.32 0.84
CA THR A 234 10.63 17.70 1.81
C THR A 234 10.01 18.30 3.07
N GLU A 235 9.03 19.19 2.91
CA GLU A 235 8.41 19.87 4.05
C GLU A 235 7.48 18.95 4.85
N ILE A 236 6.78 18.03 4.20
CA ILE A 236 5.97 17.01 4.87
C ILE A 236 6.83 16.15 5.79
N ILE A 237 7.98 15.66 5.29
CA ILE A 237 8.89 14.86 6.10
C ILE A 237 9.41 15.66 7.30
N SER A 238 9.70 16.94 7.14
CA SER A 238 10.30 17.76 8.18
C SER A 238 9.31 18.32 9.19
N SER A 239 8.09 18.64 8.78
CA SER A 239 7.12 19.37 9.60
C SER A 239 5.87 18.57 9.95
N ILE A 240 5.36 17.75 9.04
CA ILE A 240 4.15 16.94 9.26
C ILE A 240 4.47 15.59 9.91
N TYR A 241 5.51 14.92 9.41
CA TYR A 241 5.81 13.57 9.88
C TYR A 241 6.04 13.46 11.40
N PRO A 242 6.72 14.40 12.07
CA PRO A 242 6.80 14.40 13.54
C PRO A 242 5.45 14.50 14.24
N ILE A 243 4.45 15.21 13.65
CA ILE A 243 3.09 15.29 14.17
C ILE A 243 2.38 13.94 13.93
N LYS A 244 2.47 13.42 12.70
CA LYS A 244 1.84 12.15 12.28
C LYS A 244 2.25 10.97 13.15
N VAL A 245 3.51 10.89 13.57
CA VAL A 245 4.01 9.80 14.41
C VAL A 245 3.94 10.07 15.91
N GLY A 246 3.34 11.20 16.31
CA GLY A 246 3.09 11.54 17.71
C GLY A 246 4.29 12.07 18.49
N MET A 247 5.42 12.38 17.84
CA MET A 247 6.59 12.95 18.53
C MET A 247 6.31 14.34 19.09
N VAL A 248 5.47 15.11 18.39
CA VAL A 248 5.04 16.44 18.82
C VAL A 248 3.52 16.54 18.75
N SER A 249 2.92 17.41 19.60
CA SER A 249 1.47 17.56 19.62
C SER A 249 0.93 18.19 18.34
N TYR A 250 -0.24 17.74 17.90
CA TYR A 250 -0.96 18.36 16.78
C TYR A 250 -1.29 19.82 17.08
N GLU A 251 -1.88 20.09 18.23
CA GLU A 251 -2.41 21.41 18.58
C GLU A 251 -1.35 22.53 18.58
N ASP A 252 -0.11 22.20 18.97
CA ASP A 252 0.96 23.19 19.07
C ASP A 252 1.73 23.40 17.77
N ASN A 253 1.60 22.46 16.80
CA ASN A 253 2.51 22.42 15.65
C ASN A 253 1.82 22.50 14.30
N ILE A 254 0.54 22.14 14.18
CA ILE A 254 -0.12 21.99 12.87
C ILE A 254 -0.20 23.31 12.11
N ASP A 255 -0.57 24.43 12.75
CA ASP A 255 -0.71 25.72 12.07
C ASP A 255 0.61 26.15 11.42
N ALA A 256 1.72 26.01 12.15
CA ALA A 256 3.06 26.33 11.63
C ALA A 256 3.49 25.39 10.49
N ALA A 257 3.13 24.11 10.59
CA ALA A 257 3.39 23.13 9.54
C ALA A 257 2.60 23.45 8.25
N ILE A 258 1.31 23.75 8.36
CA ILE A 258 0.48 24.15 7.21
C ILE A 258 1.00 25.41 6.54
N GLU A 259 1.41 26.44 7.30
CA GLU A 259 2.00 27.65 6.71
C GLU A 259 3.29 27.35 5.92
N LYS A 260 4.11 26.41 6.39
CA LYS A 260 5.29 25.95 5.64
C LYS A 260 4.92 25.17 4.38
N LEU A 261 3.91 24.32 4.43
CA LEU A 261 3.39 23.63 3.24
C LEU A 261 2.85 24.62 2.20
N LYS A 262 2.12 25.68 2.64
CA LYS A 262 1.67 26.76 1.75
C LYS A 262 2.86 27.48 1.11
N ALA A 263 3.86 27.78 1.89
CA ALA A 263 5.11 28.36 1.37
C ALA A 263 5.86 27.44 0.40
N ALA A 264 5.76 26.12 0.58
CA ALA A 264 6.31 25.10 -0.32
C ALA A 264 5.48 24.89 -1.60
N GLY A 265 4.27 25.50 -1.69
CA GLY A 265 3.45 25.46 -2.89
C GLY A 265 2.17 24.62 -2.78
N LEU A 266 1.69 24.35 -1.57
CA LEU A 266 0.48 23.54 -1.33
C LEU A 266 -0.72 24.04 -2.16
N ASP A 267 -1.02 25.34 -2.11
CA ASP A 267 -2.19 25.89 -2.78
C ASP A 267 -2.15 25.68 -4.30
N LYS A 268 -0.96 25.90 -4.91
CA LYS A 268 -0.78 25.69 -6.35
C LYS A 268 -0.92 24.22 -6.74
N TYR A 269 -0.33 23.32 -5.93
CA TYR A 269 -0.45 21.88 -6.14
C TYR A 269 -1.91 21.43 -6.05
N MET A 270 -2.63 21.84 -5.02
CA MET A 270 -4.04 21.51 -4.82
C MET A 270 -4.95 22.06 -5.94
N GLU A 271 -4.69 23.28 -6.42
CA GLU A 271 -5.42 23.86 -7.55
C GLU A 271 -5.23 23.05 -8.84
N GLU A 272 -3.99 22.67 -9.15
CA GLU A 272 -3.69 21.84 -10.32
C GLU A 272 -4.36 20.47 -10.22
N TYR A 273 -4.25 19.82 -9.06
CA TYR A 273 -4.89 18.52 -8.83
C TYR A 273 -6.41 18.62 -9.01
N ARG A 274 -7.07 19.58 -8.35
CA ARG A 274 -8.51 19.78 -8.45
C ARG A 274 -8.96 20.07 -9.88
N THR A 275 -8.16 20.83 -10.64
CA THR A 275 -8.46 21.17 -12.03
C THR A 275 -8.47 19.91 -12.91
N GLN A 276 -7.43 19.10 -12.81
CA GLN A 276 -7.34 17.87 -13.60
C GLN A 276 -8.38 16.84 -13.15
N PHE A 277 -8.58 16.67 -11.84
CA PHE A 277 -9.56 15.75 -11.31
C PHE A 277 -10.99 16.13 -11.71
N LYS A 278 -11.32 17.44 -11.67
CA LYS A 278 -12.61 17.90 -12.18
C LYS A 278 -12.80 17.58 -13.66
N ALA A 279 -11.77 17.79 -14.49
CA ALA A 279 -11.84 17.47 -15.91
C ALA A 279 -12.05 15.96 -16.13
N TYR A 280 -11.42 15.11 -15.31
CA TYR A 280 -11.63 13.67 -15.32
C TYR A 280 -13.08 13.30 -14.97
N LEU A 281 -13.64 13.87 -13.89
CA LEU A 281 -15.02 13.62 -13.48
C LEU A 281 -16.03 14.11 -14.54
N ASP A 282 -15.80 15.29 -15.15
CA ASP A 282 -16.64 15.81 -16.24
C ASP A 282 -16.63 14.88 -17.47
N ALA A 283 -15.51 14.22 -17.75
CA ALA A 283 -15.37 13.27 -18.84
C ALA A 283 -15.91 11.85 -18.51
N ASN A 284 -16.06 11.53 -17.22
CA ASN A 284 -16.48 10.23 -16.70
C ASN A 284 -17.64 10.39 -15.71
N PRO A 285 -18.84 10.78 -16.15
CA PRO A 285 -19.94 11.17 -15.26
C PRO A 285 -20.44 10.07 -14.32
N ASP A 286 -20.22 8.80 -14.67
CA ASP A 286 -20.65 7.65 -13.87
C ASP A 286 -19.73 7.36 -12.66
N VAL A 287 -18.54 7.98 -12.62
CA VAL A 287 -17.53 7.70 -11.59
C VAL A 287 -18.08 7.97 -10.18
N LEU A 288 -18.76 9.09 -9.96
CA LEU A 288 -19.31 9.42 -8.66
C LEU A 288 -20.48 8.51 -8.24
N GLU A 289 -21.22 7.96 -9.21
CA GLU A 289 -22.26 6.97 -8.91
C GLU A 289 -21.63 5.61 -8.51
N ILE A 290 -20.59 5.22 -9.23
CA ILE A 290 -19.81 4.01 -8.92
C ILE A 290 -19.13 4.13 -7.55
N ALA A 291 -18.58 5.30 -7.23
CA ALA A 291 -17.90 5.56 -5.96
C ALA A 291 -18.82 5.47 -4.74
N LYS A 292 -20.11 5.75 -4.89
CA LYS A 292 -21.10 5.62 -3.79
C LYS A 292 -21.27 4.19 -3.28
N GLY A 293 -20.71 3.21 -3.98
CA GLY A 293 -20.65 1.82 -3.57
C GLY A 293 -21.95 1.05 -3.81
N THR A 294 -21.82 -0.26 -3.76
CA THR A 294 -22.93 -1.21 -3.86
C THR A 294 -23.62 -1.42 -2.50
N THR A 295 -23.83 -0.38 -1.71
CA THR A 295 -24.51 -0.49 -0.43
C THR A 295 -26.04 -0.72 -0.56
N GLU A 296 -26.52 -1.11 -1.73
CA GLU A 296 -27.86 -1.62 -1.95
C GLU A 296 -27.79 -3.09 -2.39
N GLY A 297 -27.74 -3.97 -1.41
CA GLY A 297 -27.90 -5.41 -1.56
C GLY A 297 -28.60 -5.99 -0.34
#